data_69e1933a7a8363942de6fe3987c27aaa
#
_entry.id   69e1933a7a8363942de6fe3987c27aaa
#
_cell.length_a   1.000
_cell.length_b   1.000
_cell.length_c   1.000
_cell.angle_alpha   90.00
_cell.angle_beta   90.00
_cell.angle_gamma   90.00
#
_symmetry.space_group_name_H-M   'P 1'
#
loop_
_entity.id
_entity.type
_entity.pdbx_description
1 polymer ?
#
loop_
_entity_poly.entity_id
_entity_poly.type
_entity_poly.pdbx_seq_one_letter_code
_entity_poly.pdbx_strand_id
1 'polypeptide(L)'
;MPKTLVVTNDYPPRQGGIQSFVHALACARPPDSVVVYAPAWEGAAAFDARQPFPVIRHRNSLMLPVPGVLHRAQEIVKAHGCDTVLFGAAAPLGLLAPGLRRAGIKRCVAVTHGHEAGWAMLPGARQLLRRIGDEVDVVTYLGDYFRTRLTRALSPAAAARMIRLAPGVDVTEFRPGSGGATVRERLGLAGRPLVVCVSRLVPRKGQDMLIRAWPQVRAAIGGAALLLVGGGTYRAALENLAERLRVKSSVTFAGSVPWRDLPAYYDAGDVFAMPCRTRRRGLDVEGLGIVYLEASASGLPVVAGDSGGAPDAVLRGQTGYVVDGRSAAAVAGPLIQLLSDPERAAAMGRKGRVWVEAEWRWDLVAERLAAVLSGAPPP
;
A
#
# COMPACT_ATOMS: atom_id res chain seq x y z
N MET A 1 -26.97 8.49 -5.20
CA MET A 1 -25.68 8.34 -4.49
C MET A 1 -25.10 9.71 -4.20
N PRO A 2 -24.38 9.92 -3.09
CA PRO A 2 -23.78 11.22 -2.79
C PRO A 2 -22.74 11.60 -3.86
N LYS A 3 -22.73 12.87 -4.26
CA LYS A 3 -21.72 13.39 -5.18
C LYS A 3 -20.50 13.86 -4.39
N THR A 4 -19.36 13.27 -4.67
CA THR A 4 -18.16 13.35 -3.83
C THR A 4 -17.09 14.22 -4.47
N LEU A 5 -16.62 15.25 -3.77
CA LEU A 5 -15.39 15.95 -4.08
C LEU A 5 -14.21 15.22 -3.40
N VAL A 6 -13.27 14.71 -4.19
CA VAL A 6 -12.00 14.18 -3.69
C VAL A 6 -10.97 15.30 -3.65
N VAL A 7 -10.47 15.66 -2.47
CA VAL A 7 -9.43 16.70 -2.29
C VAL A 7 -8.14 16.02 -1.83
N THR A 8 -7.09 16.09 -2.63
CA THR A 8 -5.86 15.35 -2.34
C THR A 8 -4.60 16.00 -2.91
N ASN A 9 -3.48 15.90 -2.20
CA ASN A 9 -2.14 16.19 -2.73
C ASN A 9 -1.53 14.99 -3.49
N ASP A 10 -2.09 13.81 -3.29
CA ASP A 10 -1.56 12.56 -3.78
C ASP A 10 -2.48 12.00 -4.88
N TYR A 11 -2.17 12.35 -6.13
CA TYR A 11 -2.93 11.91 -7.29
C TYR A 11 -2.02 11.70 -8.52
N PRO A 12 -2.33 10.75 -9.41
CA PRO A 12 -1.59 10.60 -10.67
C PRO A 12 -1.60 11.89 -11.52
N PRO A 13 -0.62 12.07 -12.42
CA PRO A 13 0.36 11.08 -12.90
C PRO A 13 1.56 10.86 -11.97
N ARG A 14 1.65 11.57 -10.84
CA ARG A 14 2.70 11.28 -9.86
C ARG A 14 2.59 9.83 -9.38
N GLN A 15 3.70 9.08 -9.46
CA GLN A 15 3.75 7.68 -9.07
C GLN A 15 3.90 7.49 -7.57
N GLY A 16 3.18 6.51 -7.00
CA GLY A 16 3.28 6.11 -5.60
C GLY A 16 2.06 5.33 -5.14
N GLY A 17 2.21 4.57 -4.05
CA GLY A 17 1.13 3.74 -3.52
C GLY A 17 -0.08 4.55 -3.04
N ILE A 18 0.14 5.74 -2.47
CA ILE A 18 -0.95 6.63 -2.03
C ILE A 18 -1.72 7.15 -3.25
N GLN A 19 -1.00 7.62 -4.27
CA GLN A 19 -1.58 8.13 -5.50
C GLN A 19 -2.44 7.09 -6.19
N SER A 20 -1.93 5.87 -6.32
CA SER A 20 -2.67 4.74 -6.91
C SER A 20 -3.90 4.38 -6.08
N PHE A 21 -3.79 4.39 -4.75
CA PHE A 21 -4.92 4.07 -3.87
C PHE A 21 -6.01 5.14 -3.96
N VAL A 22 -5.68 6.42 -3.88
CA VAL A 22 -6.68 7.52 -3.99
C VAL A 22 -7.35 7.51 -5.38
N HIS A 23 -6.58 7.26 -6.43
CA HIS A 23 -7.13 7.10 -7.78
C HIS A 23 -8.08 5.91 -7.86
N ALA A 24 -7.71 4.76 -7.33
CA ALA A 24 -8.57 3.58 -7.30
C ALA A 24 -9.86 3.80 -6.50
N LEU A 25 -9.80 4.53 -5.38
CA LEU A 25 -11.00 4.94 -4.63
C LEU A 25 -11.93 5.84 -5.47
N ALA A 26 -11.37 6.75 -6.28
CA ALA A 26 -12.16 7.58 -7.19
C ALA A 26 -12.79 6.74 -8.31
N CYS A 27 -12.02 5.83 -8.93
CA CYS A 27 -12.51 4.91 -9.97
C CYS A 27 -13.53 3.89 -9.46
N ALA A 28 -13.53 3.57 -8.18
CA ALA A 28 -14.52 2.69 -7.56
C ALA A 28 -15.92 3.33 -7.41
N ARG A 29 -16.07 4.59 -7.82
CA ARG A 29 -17.33 5.33 -7.79
C ARG A 29 -17.91 5.47 -9.20
N PRO A 30 -19.24 5.60 -9.36
CA PRO A 30 -19.84 5.98 -10.63
C PRO A 30 -19.24 7.29 -11.14
N PRO A 31 -18.90 7.40 -12.44
CA PRO A 31 -18.20 8.56 -13.00
C PRO A 31 -18.85 9.92 -12.74
N ASP A 32 -20.17 9.99 -12.78
CA ASP A 32 -20.98 11.19 -12.55
C ASP A 32 -21.07 11.60 -11.07
N SER A 33 -20.63 10.71 -10.15
CA SER A 33 -20.67 10.93 -8.71
C SER A 33 -19.35 11.41 -8.10
N VAL A 34 -18.32 11.65 -8.91
CA VAL A 34 -16.96 12.02 -8.45
C VAL A 34 -16.45 13.25 -9.19
N VAL A 35 -15.81 14.14 -8.44
CA VAL A 35 -14.95 15.22 -8.96
C VAL A 35 -13.65 15.20 -8.15
N VAL A 36 -12.51 15.32 -8.81
CA VAL A 36 -11.21 15.34 -8.14
C VAL A 36 -10.61 16.72 -8.18
N TYR A 37 -10.09 17.21 -7.04
CA TYR A 37 -9.29 18.41 -6.92
C TYR A 37 -7.90 18.05 -6.40
N ALA A 38 -6.89 18.20 -7.25
CA ALA A 38 -5.53 17.76 -6.99
C ALA A 38 -4.49 18.73 -7.59
N PRO A 39 -3.21 18.69 -7.14
CA PRO A 39 -2.14 19.51 -7.70
C PRO A 39 -1.88 19.22 -9.17
N ALA A 40 -1.36 20.24 -9.89
CA ALA A 40 -0.82 20.05 -11.23
C ALA A 40 0.55 19.37 -11.18
N TRP A 41 0.77 18.43 -12.11
CA TRP A 41 2.03 17.74 -12.33
C TRP A 41 2.30 17.65 -13.84
N GLU A 42 3.55 17.43 -14.21
CA GLU A 42 3.91 17.13 -15.59
C GLU A 42 3.10 15.91 -16.08
N GLY A 43 2.54 15.99 -17.29
CA GLY A 43 1.68 14.94 -17.86
C GLY A 43 0.25 14.91 -17.33
N ALA A 44 -0.16 15.83 -16.43
CA ALA A 44 -1.51 15.83 -15.83
C ALA A 44 -2.61 15.92 -16.89
N ALA A 45 -2.49 16.80 -17.90
CA ALA A 45 -3.53 16.97 -18.93
C ALA A 45 -3.80 15.67 -19.70
N ALA A 46 -2.74 14.95 -20.11
CA ALA A 46 -2.87 13.68 -20.82
C ALA A 46 -3.43 12.56 -19.94
N PHE A 47 -3.16 12.59 -18.63
CA PHE A 47 -3.75 11.66 -17.66
C PHE A 47 -5.24 11.98 -17.47
N ASP A 48 -5.58 13.25 -17.22
CA ASP A 48 -6.94 13.71 -16.91
C ASP A 48 -7.92 13.45 -18.06
N ALA A 49 -7.46 13.63 -19.31
CA ALA A 49 -8.26 13.38 -20.51
C ALA A 49 -8.75 11.90 -20.63
N ARG A 50 -8.12 10.98 -19.91
CA ARG A 50 -8.48 9.54 -19.90
C ARG A 50 -9.35 9.16 -18.71
N GLN A 51 -9.64 10.12 -17.81
CA GLN A 51 -10.47 9.80 -16.64
C GLN A 51 -11.95 9.89 -16.99
N PRO A 52 -12.79 9.01 -16.44
CA PRO A 52 -14.23 9.03 -16.70
C PRO A 52 -14.98 10.11 -15.88
N PHE A 53 -14.28 10.90 -15.06
CA PHE A 53 -14.81 11.94 -14.19
C PHE A 53 -13.95 13.21 -14.26
N PRO A 54 -14.47 14.39 -13.90
CA PRO A 54 -13.71 15.63 -13.91
C PRO A 54 -12.54 15.63 -12.93
N VAL A 55 -11.35 16.02 -13.42
CA VAL A 55 -10.17 16.30 -12.60
C VAL A 55 -9.81 17.77 -12.73
N ILE A 56 -9.89 18.51 -11.63
CA ILE A 56 -9.59 19.94 -11.56
C ILE A 56 -8.22 20.11 -10.92
N ARG A 57 -7.31 20.78 -11.62
CA ARG A 57 -5.93 20.93 -11.16
C ARG A 57 -5.70 22.26 -10.46
N HIS A 58 -5.07 22.17 -9.28
CA HIS A 58 -4.51 23.34 -8.59
C HIS A 58 -3.20 23.76 -9.28
N ARG A 59 -2.93 25.08 -9.34
CA ARG A 59 -1.76 25.62 -10.06
C ARG A 59 -0.43 25.13 -9.52
N ASN A 60 -0.33 25.02 -8.18
CA ASN A 60 0.91 24.60 -7.52
C ASN A 60 0.97 23.09 -7.37
N SER A 61 2.17 22.56 -7.20
CA SER A 61 2.43 21.12 -6.96
C SER A 61 2.06 20.65 -5.53
N LEU A 62 1.65 21.58 -4.66
CA LEU A 62 1.22 21.30 -3.30
C LEU A 62 0.04 22.21 -2.91
N MET A 63 -1.00 21.62 -2.37
CA MET A 63 -2.12 22.32 -1.76
C MET A 63 -1.96 22.32 -0.24
N LEU A 64 -2.02 23.51 0.35
CA LEU A 64 -2.09 23.70 1.80
C LEU A 64 -3.52 24.15 2.19
N PRO A 65 -3.95 23.99 3.46
CA PRO A 65 -5.27 24.41 3.91
C PRO A 65 -5.34 25.94 4.12
N VAL A 66 -5.13 26.68 3.04
CA VAL A 66 -5.14 28.15 3.00
C VAL A 66 -6.43 28.67 2.34
N PRO A 67 -6.81 29.95 2.56
CA PRO A 67 -8.06 30.53 2.04
C PRO A 67 -8.27 30.32 0.53
N GLY A 68 -7.22 30.46 -0.29
CA GLY A 68 -7.33 30.30 -1.75
C GLY A 68 -7.66 28.86 -2.17
N VAL A 69 -7.09 27.86 -1.50
CA VAL A 69 -7.42 26.43 -1.76
C VAL A 69 -8.84 26.12 -1.29
N LEU A 70 -9.24 26.66 -0.12
CA LEU A 70 -10.61 26.51 0.38
C LEU A 70 -11.62 27.16 -0.58
N HIS A 71 -11.40 28.39 -0.99
CA HIS A 71 -12.29 29.10 -1.91
C HIS A 71 -12.48 28.30 -3.22
N ARG A 72 -11.38 27.84 -3.82
CA ARG A 72 -11.45 27.02 -5.03
C ARG A 72 -12.23 25.72 -4.82
N ALA A 73 -12.01 25.04 -3.70
CA ALA A 73 -12.77 23.82 -3.37
C ALA A 73 -14.27 24.13 -3.17
N GLN A 74 -14.62 25.28 -2.56
CA GLN A 74 -16.02 25.73 -2.41
C GLN A 74 -16.69 26.04 -3.77
N GLU A 75 -15.97 26.66 -4.70
CA GLU A 75 -16.46 26.87 -6.07
C GLU A 75 -16.77 25.53 -6.75
N ILE A 76 -15.88 24.55 -6.63
CA ILE A 76 -16.06 23.20 -7.19
C ILE A 76 -17.28 22.52 -6.57
N VAL A 77 -17.45 22.60 -5.24
CA VAL A 77 -18.62 22.07 -4.53
C VAL A 77 -19.91 22.61 -5.13
N LYS A 78 -20.00 23.94 -5.30
CA LYS A 78 -21.18 24.61 -5.85
C LYS A 78 -21.41 24.26 -7.33
N ALA A 79 -20.36 24.34 -8.15
CA ALA A 79 -20.44 24.12 -9.59
C ALA A 79 -20.86 22.68 -9.96
N HIS A 80 -20.42 21.72 -9.16
CA HIS A 80 -20.70 20.29 -9.41
C HIS A 80 -21.81 19.72 -8.51
N GLY A 81 -22.33 20.48 -7.55
CA GLY A 81 -23.37 20.00 -6.62
C GLY A 81 -22.87 18.89 -5.69
N CYS A 82 -21.62 18.98 -5.22
CA CYS A 82 -21.08 17.99 -4.29
C CYS A 82 -21.67 18.16 -2.89
N ASP A 83 -22.08 17.07 -2.25
CA ASP A 83 -22.60 17.04 -0.88
C ASP A 83 -21.68 16.28 0.09
N THR A 84 -20.68 15.62 -0.45
CA THR A 84 -19.69 14.83 0.31
C THR A 84 -18.27 15.21 -0.09
N VAL A 85 -17.33 15.22 0.86
CA VAL A 85 -15.90 15.37 0.60
C VAL A 85 -15.12 14.16 1.11
N LEU A 86 -14.22 13.66 0.26
CA LEU A 86 -13.20 12.69 0.60
C LEU A 86 -11.83 13.38 0.57
N PHE A 87 -11.21 13.59 1.72
CA PHE A 87 -9.82 13.99 1.79
C PHE A 87 -8.95 12.78 1.49
N GLY A 88 -8.28 12.76 0.34
CA GLY A 88 -7.44 11.64 -0.10
C GLY A 88 -6.22 11.40 0.80
N ALA A 89 -5.84 12.40 1.61
CA ALA A 89 -4.99 12.26 2.79
C ALA A 89 -5.55 13.15 3.89
N ALA A 90 -5.71 12.61 5.10
CA ALA A 90 -6.31 13.32 6.24
C ALA A 90 -5.57 14.62 6.55
N ALA A 91 -4.25 14.56 6.66
CA ALA A 91 -3.41 15.71 6.96
C ALA A 91 -2.65 16.20 5.72
N PRO A 92 -2.56 17.51 5.46
CA PRO A 92 -3.17 18.60 6.22
C PRO A 92 -4.56 19.03 5.72
N LEU A 93 -5.03 18.52 4.56
CA LEU A 93 -6.19 19.05 3.85
C LEU A 93 -7.53 18.84 4.58
N GLY A 94 -7.61 17.89 5.52
CA GLY A 94 -8.78 17.72 6.38
C GLY A 94 -9.14 18.96 7.22
N LEU A 95 -8.20 19.88 7.43
CA LEU A 95 -8.47 21.18 8.07
C LEU A 95 -9.42 22.08 7.25
N LEU A 96 -9.68 21.77 5.99
CA LEU A 96 -10.64 22.49 5.15
C LEU A 96 -12.11 22.08 5.47
N ALA A 97 -12.35 21.00 6.22
CA ALA A 97 -13.67 20.46 6.47
C ALA A 97 -14.69 21.51 6.98
N PRO A 98 -14.40 22.36 7.99
CA PRO A 98 -15.36 23.37 8.45
C PRO A 98 -15.75 24.38 7.37
N GLY A 99 -14.79 24.76 6.53
CA GLY A 99 -15.03 25.68 5.42
C GLY A 99 -15.89 25.05 4.32
N LEU A 100 -15.68 23.76 4.03
CA LEU A 100 -16.47 23.04 3.03
C LEU A 100 -17.90 22.74 3.54
N ARG A 101 -18.09 22.48 4.83
CA ARG A 101 -19.42 22.37 5.42
C ARG A 101 -20.24 23.66 5.24
N ARG A 102 -19.62 24.83 5.38
CA ARG A 102 -20.30 26.11 5.10
C ARG A 102 -20.68 26.30 3.61
N ALA A 103 -20.05 25.56 2.71
CA ALA A 103 -20.38 25.57 1.29
C ALA A 103 -21.42 24.50 0.89
N GLY A 104 -21.95 23.71 1.84
CA GLY A 104 -23.00 22.74 1.60
C GLY A 104 -22.57 21.27 1.70
N ILE A 105 -21.30 20.98 2.03
CA ILE A 105 -20.85 19.60 2.30
C ILE A 105 -21.55 19.10 3.57
N LYS A 106 -22.24 17.97 3.44
CA LYS A 106 -22.96 17.31 4.52
C LYS A 106 -22.09 16.26 5.22
N ARG A 107 -21.17 15.63 4.47
CA ARG A 107 -20.32 14.56 4.99
C ARG A 107 -18.86 14.74 4.59
N CYS A 108 -17.97 14.58 5.58
CA CYS A 108 -16.52 14.70 5.43
C CYS A 108 -15.85 13.39 5.84
N VAL A 109 -15.08 12.80 4.95
CA VAL A 109 -14.30 11.58 5.20
C VAL A 109 -12.82 11.87 4.97
N ALA A 110 -11.95 11.44 5.90
CA ALA A 110 -10.51 11.64 5.83
C ALA A 110 -9.77 10.30 5.75
N VAL A 111 -9.08 10.05 4.64
CA VAL A 111 -8.30 8.82 4.45
C VAL A 111 -6.92 8.96 5.08
N THR A 112 -6.43 7.91 5.76
CA THR A 112 -5.05 7.85 6.24
C THR A 112 -4.26 6.75 5.54
N HIS A 113 -2.95 6.98 5.35
CA HIS A 113 -2.05 6.10 4.59
C HIS A 113 -0.86 5.59 5.40
N GLY A 114 -0.85 5.90 6.69
CA GLY A 114 0.23 5.50 7.60
C GLY A 114 1.26 6.60 7.89
N HIS A 115 1.46 7.60 7.04
CA HIS A 115 2.34 8.72 7.36
C HIS A 115 1.77 9.61 8.49
N GLU A 116 0.47 9.61 8.69
CA GLU A 116 -0.20 10.27 9.81
C GLU A 116 0.21 9.68 11.17
N ALA A 117 0.72 8.46 11.20
CA ALA A 117 1.33 7.91 12.42
C ALA A 117 2.56 8.73 12.86
N GLY A 118 3.30 9.31 11.93
CA GLY A 118 4.37 10.28 12.22
C GLY A 118 3.82 11.59 12.81
N TRP A 119 2.72 12.09 12.27
CA TRP A 119 2.01 13.25 12.81
C TRP A 119 1.54 13.02 14.26
N ALA A 120 1.06 11.81 14.56
CA ALA A 120 0.64 11.43 15.90
C ALA A 120 1.77 11.48 16.95
N MET A 121 3.04 11.43 16.52
CA MET A 121 4.22 11.44 17.38
C MET A 121 4.74 12.85 17.70
N LEU A 122 4.39 13.85 16.91
CA LEU A 122 4.87 15.23 17.03
C LEU A 122 3.79 16.10 17.68
N PRO A 123 4.07 16.83 18.81
CA PRO A 123 3.05 17.51 19.59
C PRO A 123 2.13 18.44 18.77
N GLY A 124 2.68 19.36 17.98
CA GLY A 124 1.89 20.29 17.17
C GLY A 124 1.10 19.59 16.05
N ALA A 125 1.73 18.64 15.35
CA ALA A 125 1.08 17.85 14.30
C ALA A 125 -0.04 16.96 14.87
N ARG A 126 0.17 16.39 16.08
CA ARG A 126 -0.85 15.63 16.80
C ARG A 126 -2.09 16.48 17.10
N GLN A 127 -1.92 17.74 17.51
CA GLN A 127 -3.05 18.65 17.77
C GLN A 127 -3.83 18.94 16.49
N LEU A 128 -3.14 19.16 15.36
CA LEU A 128 -3.78 19.34 14.05
C LEU A 128 -4.55 18.08 13.61
N LEU A 129 -3.95 16.90 13.80
CA LEU A 129 -4.60 15.62 13.49
C LEU A 129 -5.86 15.40 14.34
N ARG A 130 -5.80 15.75 15.66
CA ARG A 130 -6.95 15.71 16.55
C ARG A 130 -8.06 16.64 16.06
N ARG A 131 -7.72 17.88 15.70
CA ARG A 131 -8.69 18.83 15.13
C ARG A 131 -9.33 18.31 13.84
N ILE A 132 -8.53 17.72 12.94
CA ILE A 132 -9.08 17.09 11.74
C ILE A 132 -10.09 15.99 12.10
N GLY A 133 -9.74 15.12 13.04
CA GLY A 133 -10.63 14.03 13.49
C GLY A 133 -11.94 14.53 14.09
N ASP A 134 -11.90 15.65 14.83
CA ASP A 134 -13.09 16.25 15.43
C ASP A 134 -14.03 16.91 14.40
N GLU A 135 -13.46 17.41 13.28
CA GLU A 135 -14.19 18.12 12.24
C GLU A 135 -14.73 17.23 11.10
N VAL A 136 -14.21 16.00 10.96
CA VAL A 136 -14.69 15.05 9.95
C VAL A 136 -15.62 14.00 10.56
N ASP A 137 -16.49 13.41 9.74
CA ASP A 137 -17.41 12.36 10.21
C ASP A 137 -16.70 11.03 10.41
N VAL A 138 -15.72 10.74 9.55
CA VAL A 138 -14.94 9.48 9.59
C VAL A 138 -13.48 9.76 9.31
N VAL A 139 -12.59 9.18 10.12
CA VAL A 139 -11.17 8.98 9.81
C VAL A 139 -10.97 7.51 9.47
N THR A 140 -10.36 7.22 8.32
CA THR A 140 -10.09 5.82 7.96
C THR A 140 -8.71 5.39 8.45
N TYR A 141 -8.49 4.07 8.58
CA TYR A 141 -7.19 3.49 8.89
C TYR A 141 -6.92 2.24 8.05
N LEU A 142 -5.64 1.91 7.84
CA LEU A 142 -5.23 0.78 7.01
C LEU A 142 -5.34 -0.56 7.73
N GLY A 143 -4.88 -0.62 9.00
CA GLY A 143 -4.82 -1.83 9.82
C GLY A 143 -4.59 -1.49 11.29
N ASP A 144 -4.47 -2.51 12.14
CA ASP A 144 -4.49 -2.37 13.61
C ASP A 144 -3.32 -1.56 14.16
N TYR A 145 -2.14 -1.67 13.54
CA TYR A 145 -1.00 -0.84 13.91
C TYR A 145 -1.31 0.66 13.82
N PHE A 146 -1.92 1.09 12.71
CA PHE A 146 -2.29 2.50 12.50
C PHE A 146 -3.49 2.89 13.33
N ARG A 147 -4.49 2.02 13.45
CA ARG A 147 -5.63 2.23 14.36
C ARG A 147 -5.16 2.59 15.76
N THR A 148 -4.28 1.79 16.34
CA THR A 148 -3.76 2.00 17.71
C THR A 148 -3.06 3.36 17.84
N ARG A 149 -2.26 3.77 16.86
CA ARG A 149 -1.53 5.05 16.90
C ARG A 149 -2.46 6.24 16.71
N LEU A 150 -3.39 6.15 15.77
CA LEU A 150 -4.37 7.20 15.51
C LEU A 150 -5.32 7.40 16.70
N THR A 151 -5.80 6.31 17.34
CA THR A 151 -6.64 6.37 18.54
C THR A 151 -6.00 7.22 19.65
N ARG A 152 -4.68 7.13 19.83
CA ARG A 152 -3.95 7.93 20.82
C ARG A 152 -3.82 9.41 20.47
N ALA A 153 -3.97 9.76 19.20
CA ALA A 153 -3.84 11.13 18.71
C ALA A 153 -5.19 11.84 18.57
N LEU A 154 -6.24 11.11 18.30
CA LEU A 154 -7.60 11.62 18.13
C LEU A 154 -8.32 11.81 19.46
N SER A 155 -9.46 12.52 19.44
CA SER A 155 -10.38 12.52 20.57
C SER A 155 -11.08 11.17 20.71
N PRO A 156 -11.60 10.79 21.89
CA PRO A 156 -12.37 9.55 22.06
C PRO A 156 -13.54 9.45 21.08
N ALA A 157 -14.26 10.54 20.83
CA ALA A 157 -15.37 10.61 19.90
C ALA A 157 -14.93 10.37 18.43
N ALA A 158 -13.83 10.98 18.01
CA ALA A 158 -13.27 10.77 16.67
C ALA A 158 -12.71 9.34 16.51
N ALA A 159 -12.03 8.83 17.54
CA ALA A 159 -11.50 7.46 17.53
C ALA A 159 -12.60 6.39 17.44
N ALA A 160 -13.75 6.61 18.07
CA ALA A 160 -14.90 5.71 17.98
C ALA A 160 -15.54 5.65 16.58
N ARG A 161 -15.32 6.68 15.75
CA ARG A 161 -15.84 6.75 14.37
C ARG A 161 -14.83 6.31 13.32
N MET A 162 -13.67 5.75 13.73
CA MET A 162 -12.70 5.26 12.77
C MET A 162 -13.19 4.00 12.07
N ILE A 163 -12.97 3.94 10.75
CA ILE A 163 -13.36 2.80 9.91
C ILE A 163 -12.13 2.29 9.15
N ARG A 164 -11.98 0.97 9.03
CA ARG A 164 -10.94 0.36 8.23
C ARG A 164 -11.25 0.56 6.75
N LEU A 165 -10.32 1.19 6.03
CA LEU A 165 -10.33 1.32 4.58
C LEU A 165 -8.90 1.16 4.07
N ALA A 166 -8.60 0.00 3.56
CA ALA A 166 -7.28 -0.38 3.03
C ALA A 166 -7.39 -0.69 1.53
N PRO A 167 -6.28 -0.61 0.77
CA PRO A 167 -6.29 -0.95 -0.65
C PRO A 167 -6.67 -2.41 -0.88
N GLY A 168 -7.39 -2.67 -1.94
CA GLY A 168 -7.73 -3.99 -2.43
C GLY A 168 -6.68 -4.55 -3.39
N VAL A 169 -6.82 -5.84 -3.72
CA VAL A 169 -6.03 -6.53 -4.75
C VAL A 169 -6.95 -6.95 -5.89
N ASP A 170 -6.45 -6.84 -7.11
CA ASP A 170 -7.09 -7.45 -8.27
C ASP A 170 -6.71 -8.95 -8.34
N VAL A 171 -7.58 -9.79 -7.83
CA VAL A 171 -7.38 -11.24 -7.79
C VAL A 171 -7.52 -11.93 -9.16
N THR A 172 -7.94 -11.18 -10.17
CA THR A 172 -8.02 -11.67 -11.56
C THR A 172 -6.69 -11.46 -12.28
N GLU A 173 -5.98 -10.38 -11.97
CA GLU A 173 -4.63 -10.12 -12.46
C GLU A 173 -3.59 -10.92 -11.65
N PHE A 174 -3.61 -10.77 -10.31
CA PHE A 174 -2.71 -11.49 -9.41
C PHE A 174 -3.29 -12.87 -9.08
N ARG A 175 -2.84 -13.88 -9.82
CA ARG A 175 -3.31 -15.26 -9.67
C ARG A 175 -2.22 -16.27 -10.08
N PRO A 176 -2.31 -17.53 -9.63
CA PRO A 176 -1.48 -18.61 -10.17
C PRO A 176 -1.67 -18.75 -11.68
N GLY A 177 -0.60 -19.07 -12.39
CA GLY A 177 -0.61 -19.22 -13.86
C GLY A 177 -0.58 -17.90 -14.64
N SER A 178 -0.10 -16.81 -14.03
CA SER A 178 0.02 -15.49 -14.69
C SER A 178 1.29 -15.32 -15.55
N GLY A 179 2.00 -16.41 -15.90
CA GLY A 179 3.17 -16.38 -16.80
C GLY A 179 4.52 -16.55 -16.09
N GLY A 180 4.55 -17.07 -14.88
CA GLY A 180 5.76 -17.27 -14.10
C GLY A 180 6.81 -18.16 -14.75
N ALA A 181 6.39 -19.20 -15.48
CA ALA A 181 7.29 -20.08 -16.23
C ALA A 181 8.13 -19.29 -17.26
N THR A 182 7.52 -18.41 -18.02
CA THR A 182 8.20 -17.54 -19.00
C THR A 182 9.22 -16.62 -18.33
N VAL A 183 8.88 -16.08 -17.14
CA VAL A 183 9.80 -15.25 -16.36
C VAL A 183 11.00 -16.07 -15.89
N ARG A 184 10.78 -17.30 -15.39
CA ARG A 184 11.85 -18.21 -14.96
C ARG A 184 12.79 -18.57 -16.13
N GLU A 185 12.26 -18.93 -17.27
CA GLU A 185 13.05 -19.25 -18.48
C GLU A 185 13.91 -18.05 -18.91
N ARG A 186 13.29 -16.87 -19.06
CA ARG A 186 13.98 -15.65 -19.49
C ARG A 186 15.12 -15.25 -18.54
N LEU A 187 15.00 -15.53 -17.25
CA LEU A 187 15.98 -15.16 -16.22
C LEU A 187 16.96 -16.30 -15.88
N GLY A 188 16.86 -17.47 -16.52
CA GLY A 188 17.69 -18.65 -16.21
C GLY A 188 17.42 -19.24 -14.82
N LEU A 189 16.16 -19.17 -14.36
CA LEU A 189 15.71 -19.61 -13.03
C LEU A 189 14.82 -20.87 -13.07
N ALA A 190 14.65 -21.46 -14.25
CA ALA A 190 13.85 -22.67 -14.43
C ALA A 190 14.36 -23.82 -13.51
N GLY A 191 13.42 -24.52 -12.87
CA GLY A 191 13.72 -25.66 -11.99
C GLY A 191 14.40 -25.31 -10.65
N ARG A 192 14.63 -24.04 -10.34
CA ARG A 192 15.27 -23.60 -9.10
C ARG A 192 14.24 -23.25 -8.04
N PRO A 193 14.44 -23.63 -6.75
CA PRO A 193 13.66 -23.04 -5.66
C PRO A 193 13.84 -21.52 -5.63
N LEU A 194 12.74 -20.74 -5.72
CA LEU A 194 12.79 -19.31 -5.98
C LEU A 194 12.05 -18.50 -4.91
N VAL A 195 12.81 -17.62 -4.23
CA VAL A 195 12.24 -16.56 -3.41
C VAL A 195 12.13 -15.28 -4.24
N VAL A 196 10.93 -14.69 -4.29
CA VAL A 196 10.69 -13.41 -4.95
C VAL A 196 10.45 -12.29 -3.94
N CYS A 197 11.01 -11.10 -4.21
CA CYS A 197 10.77 -9.87 -3.47
C CYS A 197 10.42 -8.76 -4.44
N VAL A 198 9.21 -8.26 -4.39
CA VAL A 198 8.72 -7.16 -5.24
C VAL A 198 8.58 -5.91 -4.38
N SER A 199 9.44 -4.92 -4.58
CA SER A 199 9.36 -3.63 -3.86
C SER A 199 10.36 -2.60 -4.39
N ARG A 200 10.15 -1.33 -4.08
CA ARG A 200 11.20 -0.31 -4.25
C ARG A 200 12.45 -0.72 -3.47
N LEU A 201 13.62 -0.57 -4.06
CA LEU A 201 14.89 -0.87 -3.40
C LEU A 201 15.27 0.29 -2.48
N VAL A 202 14.82 0.19 -1.22
CA VAL A 202 15.10 1.14 -0.14
C VAL A 202 15.34 0.40 1.17
N PRO A 203 16.17 0.93 2.10
CA PRO A 203 16.60 0.19 3.29
C PRO A 203 15.47 -0.31 4.20
N ARG A 204 14.31 0.33 4.21
CA ARG A 204 13.14 -0.09 4.99
C ARG A 204 12.57 -1.43 4.55
N LYS A 205 12.68 -1.76 3.25
CA LYS A 205 12.07 -2.96 2.65
C LYS A 205 12.81 -4.26 2.97
N GLY A 206 14.07 -4.19 3.49
CA GLY A 206 14.77 -5.34 4.04
C GLY A 206 15.46 -6.27 3.02
N GLN A 207 15.62 -5.85 1.75
CA GLN A 207 16.32 -6.66 0.76
C GLN A 207 17.77 -7.01 1.19
N ASP A 208 18.42 -6.13 1.94
CA ASP A 208 19.73 -6.40 2.52
C ASP A 208 19.70 -7.55 3.55
N MET A 209 18.60 -7.73 4.29
CA MET A 209 18.44 -8.86 5.20
C MET A 209 18.17 -10.17 4.45
N LEU A 210 17.46 -10.14 3.33
CA LEU A 210 17.37 -11.30 2.43
C LEU A 210 18.75 -11.72 1.93
N ILE A 211 19.54 -10.77 1.43
CA ILE A 211 20.90 -11.06 0.95
C ILE A 211 21.82 -11.54 2.08
N ARG A 212 21.70 -11.01 3.31
CA ARG A 212 22.46 -11.49 4.48
C ARG A 212 22.02 -12.89 4.95
N ALA A 213 20.76 -13.22 4.82
CA ALA A 213 20.22 -14.56 5.10
C ALA A 213 20.61 -15.59 4.03
N TRP A 214 20.95 -15.10 2.82
CA TRP A 214 21.07 -15.95 1.64
C TRP A 214 22.19 -16.99 1.70
N PRO A 215 23.38 -16.75 2.30
CA PRO A 215 24.39 -17.81 2.49
C PRO A 215 23.82 -19.03 3.27
N GLN A 216 23.04 -18.79 4.33
CA GLN A 216 22.42 -19.84 5.13
C GLN A 216 21.32 -20.57 4.35
N VAL A 217 20.48 -19.84 3.60
CA VAL A 217 19.45 -20.44 2.75
C VAL A 217 20.07 -21.34 1.70
N ARG A 218 21.12 -20.88 1.00
CA ARG A 218 21.82 -21.68 -0.01
C ARG A 218 22.54 -22.91 0.53
N ALA A 219 23.06 -22.84 1.74
CA ALA A 219 23.67 -23.98 2.40
C ALA A 219 22.67 -25.09 2.70
N ALA A 220 21.44 -24.71 3.06
CA ALA A 220 20.35 -25.65 3.35
C ALA A 220 19.62 -26.13 2.08
N ILE A 221 19.44 -25.23 1.10
CA ILE A 221 18.68 -25.50 -0.13
C ILE A 221 19.60 -25.31 -1.34
N GLY A 222 20.12 -26.38 -1.84
CA GLY A 222 20.96 -26.40 -3.04
C GLY A 222 20.20 -25.82 -4.23
N GLY A 223 20.86 -24.91 -4.99
CA GLY A 223 20.26 -24.31 -6.19
C GLY A 223 19.27 -23.16 -5.94
N ALA A 224 18.93 -22.82 -4.69
CA ALA A 224 18.01 -21.72 -4.39
C ALA A 224 18.41 -20.41 -5.07
N ALA A 225 17.43 -19.65 -5.53
CA ALA A 225 17.58 -18.35 -6.17
C ALA A 225 16.72 -17.26 -5.49
N LEU A 226 17.24 -16.04 -5.45
CA LEU A 226 16.55 -14.86 -4.96
C LEU A 226 16.33 -13.90 -6.13
N LEU A 227 15.07 -13.55 -6.40
CA LEU A 227 14.68 -12.59 -7.41
C LEU A 227 14.21 -11.29 -6.75
N LEU A 228 14.96 -10.21 -6.97
CA LEU A 228 14.64 -8.86 -6.50
C LEU A 228 14.05 -8.04 -7.64
N VAL A 229 12.78 -7.70 -7.54
CA VAL A 229 12.00 -6.95 -8.54
C VAL A 229 11.74 -5.55 -8.02
N GLY A 230 12.16 -4.55 -8.77
CA GLY A 230 11.99 -3.14 -8.47
C GLY A 230 13.26 -2.33 -8.65
N GLY A 231 13.08 -1.01 -8.67
CA GLY A 231 14.15 -0.02 -8.73
C GLY A 231 14.31 0.75 -7.42
N GLY A 232 15.41 1.48 -7.30
CA GLY A 232 15.62 2.37 -6.16
C GLY A 232 17.09 2.66 -5.87
N THR A 233 17.33 3.67 -5.06
CA THR A 233 18.67 4.19 -4.71
C THR A 233 19.54 3.19 -3.92
N TYR A 234 18.91 2.14 -3.37
CA TYR A 234 19.63 1.13 -2.58
C TYR A 234 20.25 0.01 -3.45
N ARG A 235 19.99 -0.01 -4.77
CA ARG A 235 20.41 -1.08 -5.69
C ARG A 235 21.92 -1.35 -5.63
N ALA A 236 22.75 -0.35 -5.84
CA ALA A 236 24.22 -0.51 -5.85
C ALA A 236 24.75 -1.09 -4.53
N ALA A 237 24.20 -0.63 -3.40
CA ALA A 237 24.59 -1.16 -2.09
C ALA A 237 24.20 -2.64 -1.89
N LEU A 238 23.05 -3.07 -2.46
CA LEU A 238 22.59 -4.46 -2.43
C LEU A 238 23.44 -5.37 -3.33
N GLU A 239 23.81 -4.91 -4.54
CA GLU A 239 24.70 -5.62 -5.46
C GLU A 239 26.08 -5.83 -4.82
N ASN A 240 26.68 -4.78 -4.25
CA ASN A 240 27.93 -4.85 -3.50
C ASN A 240 27.84 -5.78 -2.28
N LEU A 241 26.69 -5.82 -1.61
CA LEU A 241 26.48 -6.74 -0.49
C LEU A 241 26.45 -8.20 -0.97
N ALA A 242 25.76 -8.49 -2.07
CA ALA A 242 25.70 -9.83 -2.65
C ALA A 242 27.09 -10.32 -3.12
N GLU A 243 27.92 -9.44 -3.64
CA GLU A 243 29.32 -9.74 -4.01
C GLU A 243 30.15 -10.08 -2.78
N ARG A 244 30.15 -9.21 -1.76
CA ARG A 244 30.92 -9.44 -0.50
C ARG A 244 30.55 -10.74 0.18
N LEU A 245 29.26 -11.13 0.13
CA LEU A 245 28.78 -12.38 0.72
C LEU A 245 28.91 -13.59 -0.23
N ARG A 246 29.47 -13.40 -1.43
CA ARG A 246 29.68 -14.44 -2.46
C ARG A 246 28.40 -15.16 -2.87
N VAL A 247 27.26 -14.43 -2.89
CA VAL A 247 25.95 -14.97 -3.29
C VAL A 247 25.40 -14.37 -4.59
N LYS A 248 26.14 -13.49 -5.25
CA LYS A 248 25.72 -12.76 -6.47
C LYS A 248 25.19 -13.70 -7.57
N SER A 249 25.80 -14.86 -7.78
CA SER A 249 25.38 -15.84 -8.80
C SER A 249 23.99 -16.44 -8.56
N SER A 250 23.41 -16.24 -7.37
CA SER A 250 22.10 -16.72 -6.98
C SER A 250 21.11 -15.60 -6.63
N VAL A 251 21.48 -14.34 -6.83
CA VAL A 251 20.64 -13.16 -6.62
C VAL A 251 20.47 -12.43 -7.95
N THR A 252 19.25 -12.41 -8.45
CA THR A 252 18.89 -11.73 -9.70
C THR A 252 18.19 -10.41 -9.40
N PHE A 253 18.67 -9.32 -10.01
CA PHE A 253 18.05 -7.98 -9.92
C PHE A 253 17.32 -7.68 -11.22
N ALA A 254 16.00 -7.86 -11.26
CA ALA A 254 15.17 -7.65 -12.43
C ALA A 254 15.02 -6.17 -12.83
N GLY A 255 15.28 -5.23 -11.90
CA GLY A 255 14.98 -3.81 -12.12
C GLY A 255 13.50 -3.48 -11.98
N SER A 256 13.13 -2.28 -12.41
CA SER A 256 11.73 -1.86 -12.43
C SER A 256 10.97 -2.58 -13.54
N VAL A 257 9.79 -3.08 -13.21
CA VAL A 257 8.91 -3.83 -14.10
C VAL A 257 7.60 -3.05 -14.27
N PRO A 258 7.06 -2.93 -15.48
CA PRO A 258 5.73 -2.37 -15.68
C PRO A 258 4.66 -3.08 -14.86
N TRP A 259 3.66 -2.35 -14.38
CA TRP A 259 2.61 -2.90 -13.52
C TRP A 259 1.93 -4.15 -14.12
N ARG A 260 1.59 -4.09 -15.40
CA ARG A 260 0.94 -5.19 -16.14
C ARG A 260 1.74 -6.50 -16.16
N ASP A 261 3.07 -6.41 -16.00
CA ASP A 261 3.96 -7.57 -16.06
C ASP A 261 4.26 -8.13 -14.66
N LEU A 262 3.93 -7.39 -13.57
CA LEU A 262 4.18 -7.80 -12.19
C LEU A 262 3.54 -9.13 -11.79
N PRO A 263 2.29 -9.46 -12.19
CA PRO A 263 1.68 -10.74 -11.85
C PRO A 263 2.54 -11.95 -12.23
N ALA A 264 3.19 -11.91 -13.40
CA ALA A 264 4.08 -12.98 -13.85
C ALA A 264 5.34 -13.13 -12.97
N TYR A 265 5.84 -12.04 -12.39
CA TYR A 265 6.99 -12.11 -11.48
C TYR A 265 6.62 -12.66 -10.10
N TYR A 266 5.41 -12.41 -9.60
CA TYR A 266 4.90 -13.10 -8.42
C TYR A 266 4.72 -14.58 -8.71
N ASP A 267 4.02 -14.93 -9.79
CA ASP A 267 3.77 -16.30 -10.22
C ASP A 267 5.06 -17.11 -10.49
N ALA A 268 6.18 -16.43 -10.76
CA ALA A 268 7.48 -17.06 -10.87
C ALA A 268 8.03 -17.57 -9.52
N GLY A 269 7.58 -17.07 -8.37
CA GLY A 269 8.11 -17.44 -7.06
C GLY A 269 7.55 -18.74 -6.50
N ASP A 270 8.28 -19.36 -5.57
CA ASP A 270 7.76 -20.41 -4.68
C ASP A 270 7.42 -19.82 -3.30
N VAL A 271 8.14 -18.75 -2.91
CA VAL A 271 7.94 -18.02 -1.67
C VAL A 271 8.08 -16.52 -1.96
N PHE A 272 7.19 -15.71 -1.42
CA PHE A 272 7.38 -14.26 -1.39
C PHE A 272 8.03 -13.82 -0.08
N ALA A 273 9.04 -12.93 -0.16
CA ALA A 273 9.67 -12.41 1.04
C ALA A 273 10.02 -10.92 0.93
N MET A 274 9.54 -10.12 1.87
CA MET A 274 9.96 -8.73 2.06
C MET A 274 10.07 -8.45 3.56
N PRO A 275 11.21 -8.75 4.21
CA PRO A 275 11.39 -8.59 5.65
C PRO A 275 11.61 -7.11 5.99
N CYS A 276 10.56 -6.32 5.82
CA CYS A 276 10.58 -4.88 6.10
C CYS A 276 10.85 -4.62 7.58
N ARG A 277 11.41 -3.45 7.88
CA ARG A 277 11.75 -3.06 9.26
C ARG A 277 11.44 -1.61 9.55
N THR A 278 11.07 -1.36 10.79
CA THR A 278 10.89 -0.02 11.32
C THR A 278 12.23 0.69 11.47
N ARG A 279 12.30 1.94 11.00
CA ARG A 279 13.49 2.81 11.05
C ARG A 279 13.13 4.16 11.67
N ARG A 280 14.16 4.97 11.93
CA ARG A 280 14.01 6.35 12.42
C ARG A 280 13.05 6.47 13.61
N ARG A 281 13.20 5.56 14.60
CA ARG A 281 12.37 5.53 15.83
C ARG A 281 10.86 5.47 15.55
N GLY A 282 10.43 4.79 14.47
CA GLY A 282 9.01 4.65 14.15
C GLY A 282 8.46 5.65 13.13
N LEU A 283 9.29 6.57 12.61
CA LEU A 283 8.88 7.52 11.57
C LEU A 283 8.95 6.91 10.16
N ASP A 284 9.73 5.84 9.96
CA ASP A 284 9.86 5.14 8.67
C ASP A 284 9.42 3.69 8.86
N VAL A 285 8.14 3.44 8.62
CA VAL A 285 7.46 2.14 8.79
C VAL A 285 6.80 1.69 7.49
N GLU A 286 6.51 0.39 7.38
CA GLU A 286 5.65 -0.12 6.32
C GLU A 286 4.20 0.31 6.53
N GLY A 287 3.53 0.80 5.47
CA GLY A 287 2.11 1.17 5.54
C GLY A 287 1.24 -0.07 5.79
N LEU A 288 0.95 -0.82 4.75
CA LEU A 288 0.31 -2.12 4.81
C LEU A 288 1.17 -3.17 4.12
N GLY A 289 1.83 -2.75 3.02
CA GLY A 289 2.57 -3.68 2.17
C GLY A 289 1.61 -4.48 1.29
N ILE A 290 0.90 -3.78 0.37
CA ILE A 290 0.00 -4.41 -0.60
C ILE A 290 0.66 -5.58 -1.34
N VAL A 291 1.97 -5.53 -1.53
CA VAL A 291 2.77 -6.59 -2.16
C VAL A 291 2.66 -7.96 -1.47
N TYR A 292 2.37 -8.00 -0.16
CA TYR A 292 2.11 -9.26 0.55
C TYR A 292 0.76 -9.86 0.14
N LEU A 293 -0.24 -9.00 -0.05
CA LEU A 293 -1.57 -9.42 -0.49
C LEU A 293 -1.56 -9.82 -1.97
N GLU A 294 -0.79 -9.11 -2.81
CA GLU A 294 -0.55 -9.48 -4.22
C GLU A 294 0.14 -10.86 -4.31
N ALA A 295 1.13 -11.12 -3.46
CA ALA A 295 1.78 -12.42 -3.36
C ALA A 295 0.82 -13.53 -2.91
N SER A 296 0.02 -13.26 -1.87
CA SER A 296 -1.01 -14.19 -1.40
C SER A 296 -2.08 -14.45 -2.47
N ALA A 297 -2.52 -13.43 -3.21
CA ALA A 297 -3.42 -13.56 -4.36
C ALA A 297 -2.83 -14.44 -5.46
N SER A 298 -1.51 -14.34 -5.68
CA SER A 298 -0.76 -15.18 -6.60
C SER A 298 -0.48 -16.61 -6.06
N GLY A 299 -1.01 -16.94 -4.88
CA GLY A 299 -0.88 -18.27 -4.28
C GLY A 299 0.46 -18.53 -3.59
N LEU A 300 1.23 -17.50 -3.25
CA LEU A 300 2.51 -17.63 -2.57
C LEU A 300 2.37 -17.55 -1.05
N PRO A 301 3.10 -18.38 -0.28
CA PRO A 301 3.32 -18.13 1.13
C PRO A 301 4.19 -16.89 1.31
N VAL A 302 3.95 -16.15 2.39
CA VAL A 302 4.56 -14.83 2.61
C VAL A 302 5.50 -14.84 3.82
N VAL A 303 6.69 -14.26 3.66
CA VAL A 303 7.59 -13.91 4.77
C VAL A 303 7.68 -12.39 4.86
N ALA A 304 6.93 -11.81 5.80
CA ALA A 304 6.86 -10.38 6.04
C ALA A 304 7.74 -9.95 7.22
N GLY A 305 8.21 -8.71 7.22
CA GLY A 305 8.89 -8.15 8.38
C GLY A 305 7.90 -7.56 9.40
N ASP A 306 8.30 -7.51 10.66
CA ASP A 306 7.52 -6.88 11.74
C ASP A 306 7.73 -5.36 11.72
N SER A 307 7.02 -4.68 10.84
CA SER A 307 7.10 -3.23 10.68
C SER A 307 5.78 -2.61 10.26
N GLY A 308 5.29 -1.69 11.07
CA GLY A 308 4.07 -0.96 10.75
C GLY A 308 2.87 -1.89 10.56
N GLY A 309 2.14 -1.69 9.45
CA GLY A 309 0.99 -2.51 9.08
C GLY A 309 1.33 -3.80 8.33
N ALA A 310 2.60 -4.14 8.10
CA ALA A 310 2.95 -5.38 7.41
C ALA A 310 2.39 -6.66 8.07
N PRO A 311 2.36 -6.77 9.43
CA PRO A 311 1.72 -7.90 10.10
C PRO A 311 0.22 -8.04 9.79
N ASP A 312 -0.48 -6.95 9.48
CA ASP A 312 -1.92 -6.96 9.16
C ASP A 312 -2.22 -7.58 7.78
N ALA A 313 -1.19 -7.71 6.93
CA ALA A 313 -1.27 -8.34 5.62
C ALA A 313 -0.86 -9.82 5.62
N VAL A 314 -0.77 -10.47 6.80
CA VAL A 314 -0.38 -11.88 6.94
C VAL A 314 -1.15 -12.53 8.10
N LEU A 315 -1.84 -13.62 7.84
CA LEU A 315 -2.35 -14.51 8.90
C LEU A 315 -1.20 -15.39 9.37
N ARG A 316 -0.60 -15.03 10.53
CA ARG A 316 0.61 -15.68 11.07
C ARG A 316 0.44 -17.20 11.20
N GLY A 317 1.35 -17.97 10.62
CA GLY A 317 1.35 -19.42 10.62
C GLY A 317 0.31 -20.07 9.69
N GLN A 318 -0.58 -19.29 9.07
CA GLN A 318 -1.62 -19.79 8.15
C GLN A 318 -1.33 -19.40 6.70
N THR A 319 -1.06 -18.12 6.42
CA THR A 319 -0.73 -17.62 5.07
C THR A 319 0.74 -17.24 4.94
N GLY A 320 1.48 -17.21 6.04
CA GLY A 320 2.89 -16.84 6.06
C GLY A 320 3.44 -16.63 7.45
N TYR A 321 4.63 -16.05 7.49
CA TYR A 321 5.37 -15.75 8.71
C TYR A 321 5.65 -14.25 8.81
N VAL A 322 5.65 -13.74 10.04
CA VAL A 322 6.12 -12.38 10.36
C VAL A 322 7.40 -12.51 11.18
N VAL A 323 8.48 -11.92 10.69
CA VAL A 323 9.83 -12.07 11.24
C VAL A 323 10.44 -10.72 11.65
N ASP A 324 11.43 -10.75 12.53
CA ASP A 324 12.25 -9.55 12.76
C ASP A 324 13.09 -9.25 11.50
N GLY A 325 12.70 -8.23 10.76
CA GLY A 325 13.40 -7.76 9.56
C GLY A 325 14.79 -7.14 9.80
N ARG A 326 15.31 -7.23 11.04
CA ARG A 326 16.68 -6.83 11.42
C ARG A 326 17.59 -8.03 11.64
N SER A 327 17.05 -9.24 11.71
CA SER A 327 17.79 -10.48 11.96
C SER A 327 17.83 -11.34 10.70
N ALA A 328 19.01 -11.54 10.13
CA ALA A 328 19.20 -12.43 9.00
C ALA A 328 18.82 -13.87 9.33
N ALA A 329 19.11 -14.35 10.56
CA ALA A 329 18.72 -15.68 11.01
C ALA A 329 17.20 -15.84 11.12
N ALA A 330 16.48 -14.82 11.64
CA ALA A 330 15.03 -14.83 11.70
C ALA A 330 14.38 -14.86 10.31
N VAL A 331 15.04 -14.27 9.30
CA VAL A 331 14.60 -14.31 7.90
C VAL A 331 14.92 -15.67 7.26
N ALA A 332 16.11 -16.23 7.52
CA ALA A 332 16.54 -17.48 6.90
C ALA A 332 15.67 -18.69 7.31
N GLY A 333 15.32 -18.80 8.59
CA GLY A 333 14.59 -19.96 9.13
C GLY A 333 13.30 -20.27 8.37
N PRO A 334 12.33 -19.33 8.29
CA PRO A 334 11.09 -19.52 7.53
C PRO A 334 11.30 -19.77 6.03
N LEU A 335 12.31 -19.13 5.41
CA LEU A 335 12.63 -19.38 4.00
C LEU A 335 13.10 -20.82 3.78
N ILE A 336 14.01 -21.31 4.63
CA ILE A 336 14.48 -22.71 4.57
C ILE A 336 13.31 -23.64 4.77
N GLN A 337 12.46 -23.41 5.78
CA GLN A 337 11.32 -24.26 6.07
C GLN A 337 10.35 -24.37 4.88
N LEU A 338 10.04 -23.24 4.23
CA LEU A 338 9.11 -23.22 3.08
C LEU A 338 9.74 -23.83 1.83
N LEU A 339 11.01 -23.59 1.57
CA LEU A 339 11.70 -24.15 0.40
C LEU A 339 12.04 -25.65 0.56
N SER A 340 12.17 -26.13 1.79
CA SER A 340 12.37 -27.58 2.08
C SER A 340 11.10 -28.40 1.98
N ASP A 341 9.93 -27.76 2.08
CA ASP A 341 8.61 -28.42 2.08
C ASP A 341 7.66 -27.68 1.11
N PRO A 342 7.77 -27.98 -0.19
CA PRO A 342 6.93 -27.35 -1.22
C PRO A 342 5.42 -27.59 -1.02
N GLU A 343 5.02 -28.74 -0.45
CA GLU A 343 3.61 -29.05 -0.19
C GLU A 343 3.03 -28.11 0.87
N ARG A 344 3.77 -27.92 1.95
CA ARG A 344 3.42 -26.97 3.00
C ARG A 344 3.39 -25.53 2.46
N ALA A 345 4.38 -25.13 1.66
CA ALA A 345 4.44 -23.84 1.03
C ALA A 345 3.19 -23.60 0.15
N ALA A 346 2.87 -24.55 -0.72
CA ALA A 346 1.69 -24.50 -1.58
C ALA A 346 0.37 -24.46 -0.77
N ALA A 347 0.25 -25.26 0.30
CA ALA A 347 -0.93 -25.25 1.17
C ALA A 347 -1.11 -23.89 1.86
N MET A 348 -0.01 -23.29 2.34
CA MET A 348 -0.01 -21.96 2.95
C MET A 348 -0.38 -20.87 1.93
N GLY A 349 0.16 -20.95 0.72
CA GLY A 349 -0.17 -20.02 -0.38
C GLY A 349 -1.64 -20.10 -0.80
N ARG A 350 -2.21 -21.33 -0.92
CA ARG A 350 -3.65 -21.50 -1.21
C ARG A 350 -4.53 -20.86 -0.13
N LYS A 351 -4.19 -21.03 1.15
CA LYS A 351 -4.92 -20.35 2.24
C LYS A 351 -4.81 -18.84 2.11
N GLY A 352 -3.64 -18.31 1.73
CA GLY A 352 -3.42 -16.90 1.49
C GLY A 352 -4.33 -16.37 0.38
N ARG A 353 -4.44 -17.09 -0.74
CA ARG A 353 -5.32 -16.72 -1.84
C ARG A 353 -6.79 -16.69 -1.43
N VAL A 354 -7.29 -17.74 -0.78
CA VAL A 354 -8.68 -17.80 -0.28
C VAL A 354 -8.99 -16.62 0.65
N TRP A 355 -8.06 -16.29 1.55
CA TRP A 355 -8.23 -15.15 2.45
C TRP A 355 -8.26 -13.81 1.72
N VAL A 356 -7.39 -13.60 0.72
CA VAL A 356 -7.39 -12.35 -0.07
C VAL A 356 -8.66 -12.25 -0.91
N GLU A 357 -9.12 -13.33 -1.51
CA GLU A 357 -10.39 -13.37 -2.24
C GLU A 357 -11.60 -13.07 -1.35
N ALA A 358 -11.57 -13.46 -0.08
CA ALA A 358 -12.66 -13.22 0.86
C ALA A 358 -12.68 -11.80 1.43
N GLU A 359 -11.51 -11.15 1.64
CA GLU A 359 -11.45 -9.93 2.47
C GLU A 359 -10.81 -8.71 1.81
N TRP A 360 -10.03 -8.89 0.70
CA TRP A 360 -9.16 -7.85 0.19
C TRP A 360 -9.39 -7.49 -1.29
N ARG A 361 -10.51 -7.88 -1.87
CA ARG A 361 -10.84 -7.49 -3.25
C ARG A 361 -11.28 -6.04 -3.34
N TRP A 362 -11.05 -5.44 -4.51
CA TRP A 362 -11.45 -4.06 -4.78
C TRP A 362 -12.95 -3.81 -4.72
N ASP A 363 -13.79 -4.79 -5.06
CA ASP A 363 -15.25 -4.66 -4.94
C ASP A 363 -15.69 -4.49 -3.48
N LEU A 364 -15.11 -5.23 -2.54
CA LEU A 364 -15.35 -5.07 -1.10
C LEU A 364 -14.88 -3.70 -0.58
N VAL A 365 -13.75 -3.20 -1.10
CA VAL A 365 -13.28 -1.84 -0.78
C VAL A 365 -14.23 -0.79 -1.30
N ALA A 366 -14.76 -0.96 -2.53
CA ALA A 366 -15.75 -0.08 -3.14
C ALA A 366 -17.07 -0.04 -2.34
N GLU A 367 -17.55 -1.18 -1.88
CA GLU A 367 -18.74 -1.28 -1.01
C GLU A 367 -18.53 -0.55 0.33
N ARG A 368 -17.39 -0.79 1.00
CA ARG A 368 -17.03 -0.08 2.24
C ARG A 368 -16.93 1.42 2.03
N LEU A 369 -16.28 1.84 0.93
CA LEU A 369 -16.20 3.27 0.58
C LEU A 369 -17.60 3.87 0.37
N ALA A 370 -18.47 3.19 -0.36
CA ALA A 370 -19.85 3.64 -0.58
C ALA A 370 -20.63 3.81 0.73
N ALA A 371 -20.53 2.84 1.64
CA ALA A 371 -21.13 2.91 2.97
C ALA A 371 -20.56 4.08 3.78
N VAL A 372 -19.23 4.25 3.81
CA VAL A 372 -18.56 5.34 4.51
C VAL A 372 -19.00 6.71 3.98
N LEU A 373 -19.13 6.87 2.66
CA LEU A 373 -19.53 8.13 2.04
C LEU A 373 -21.02 8.44 2.20
N SER A 374 -21.89 7.41 2.26
CA SER A 374 -23.35 7.60 2.47
C SER A 374 -23.74 7.72 3.95
N GLY A 375 -22.89 7.34 4.87
CA GLY A 375 -23.20 7.30 6.30
C GLY A 375 -23.89 6.01 6.74
N ALA A 376 -23.99 5.03 5.87
CA ALA A 376 -24.43 3.69 6.23
C ALA A 376 -23.38 2.94 7.07
N PRO A 377 -23.75 1.98 7.90
CA PRO A 377 -22.79 1.10 8.53
C PRO A 377 -21.99 0.36 7.45
N PRO A 378 -20.66 0.20 7.59
CA PRO A 378 -19.88 -0.62 6.65
C PRO A 378 -20.32 -2.09 6.75
N PRO A 379 -20.26 -2.83 5.63
CA PRO A 379 -20.57 -4.25 5.60
C PRO A 379 -19.55 -5.07 6.41
#